data_f7a059fb3bdd67246ebe1f7822566ddc
#
_entry.id   f7a059fb3bdd67246ebe1f7822566ddc
#
_cell.length_a   1.000
_cell.length_b   1.000
_cell.length_c   1.000
_cell.angle_alpha   90.00
_cell.angle_beta   90.00
_cell.angle_gamma   90.00
#
_symmetry.space_group_name_H-M   'P 1'
#
loop_
_entity.id
_entity.type
_entity.pdbx_description
1 polymer ?
#
loop_
_entity_poly.entity_id
_entity_poly.type
_entity_poly.pdbx_seq_one_letter_code
_entity_poly.pdbx_strand_id
1 'polypeptide(L)'
;MRDSYINAMNIQKTTVHWMNAISENLVNLYTPGYRENQVTFKTYLDAAVPDTVLKNTGQGKAIPGTSTENVYLEGNGFFVLRNEEGRIAYTRLGEFKFDGEGVYKAADGSKVQGYILNDKGEIMSGTKTLSGEALEESIAQGGALAVPTTEIKMWIDPDNGKFLGKYDEWEIKGDGIIYGKIKGGKESTTPLYKIATMNFHNPQQLYEIKDGQWIETAESGKPVAGKGEIRSGLLELSNIDFKANITAYKEAKMQLN
;
A
#
# COMPACT_ATOMS: atom_id res chain seq x y z
N MET A 1 9.26 -45.79 15.18
CA MET A 1 9.46 -45.76 13.69
C MET A 1 8.40 -44.95 12.98
N ARG A 2 7.08 -45.19 13.18
CA ARG A 2 6.02 -44.43 12.50
C ARG A 2 6.06 -42.93 12.80
N ASP A 3 6.28 -42.57 14.06
CA ASP A 3 6.34 -41.15 14.47
C ASP A 3 7.58 -40.42 13.92
N SER A 4 8.72 -41.12 13.90
CA SER A 4 9.95 -40.53 13.31
C SER A 4 9.80 -40.31 11.81
N TYR A 5 9.11 -41.19 11.10
CA TYR A 5 8.83 -41.01 9.68
C TYR A 5 7.87 -39.84 9.41
N ILE A 6 6.80 -39.73 10.19
CA ILE A 6 5.84 -38.63 10.10
C ILE A 6 6.55 -37.29 10.37
N ASN A 7 7.41 -37.25 11.40
CA ASN A 7 8.18 -36.05 11.73
C ASN A 7 9.13 -35.64 10.62
N ALA A 8 9.85 -36.60 10.04
CA ALA A 8 10.72 -36.33 8.88
C ALA A 8 9.94 -35.77 7.68
N MET A 9 8.77 -36.35 7.37
CA MET A 9 7.88 -35.84 6.32
C MET A 9 7.38 -34.42 6.61
N ASN A 10 7.03 -34.11 7.85
CA ASN A 10 6.57 -32.76 8.23
C ASN A 10 7.71 -31.74 8.09
N ILE A 11 8.91 -32.06 8.57
CA ILE A 11 10.09 -31.21 8.41
C ILE A 11 10.36 -30.95 6.92
N GLN A 12 10.35 -32.00 6.10
CA GLN A 12 10.57 -31.88 4.66
C GLN A 12 9.51 -30.99 3.99
N LYS A 13 8.22 -31.20 4.30
CA LYS A 13 7.12 -30.40 3.79
C LYS A 13 7.25 -28.92 4.19
N THR A 14 7.53 -28.65 5.46
CA THR A 14 7.68 -27.27 5.94
C THR A 14 8.92 -26.58 5.36
N THR A 15 10.01 -27.32 5.15
CA THR A 15 11.23 -26.80 4.49
C THR A 15 10.97 -26.43 3.03
N VAL A 16 10.15 -27.23 2.31
CA VAL A 16 9.71 -26.87 0.96
C VAL A 16 8.91 -25.57 0.94
N HIS A 17 7.99 -25.38 1.90
CA HIS A 17 7.25 -24.13 2.03
C HIS A 17 8.18 -22.93 2.31
N TRP A 18 9.19 -23.13 3.16
CA TRP A 18 10.20 -22.13 3.40
C TRP A 18 10.98 -21.74 2.13
N MET A 19 11.43 -22.76 1.37
CA MET A 19 12.10 -22.52 0.10
C MET A 19 11.23 -21.80 -0.93
N ASN A 20 9.94 -22.10 -0.97
CA ASN A 20 8.99 -21.41 -1.85
C ASN A 20 8.87 -19.93 -1.47
N ALA A 21 8.70 -19.60 -0.18
CA ALA A 21 8.64 -18.22 0.30
C ALA A 21 9.93 -17.44 -0.05
N ILE A 22 11.10 -18.05 0.12
CA ILE A 22 12.37 -17.44 -0.27
C ILE A 22 12.45 -17.24 -1.79
N SER A 23 12.02 -18.23 -2.57
CA SER A 23 12.03 -18.15 -4.04
C SER A 23 11.11 -17.04 -4.54
N GLU A 24 9.92 -16.88 -3.96
CA GLU A 24 9.01 -15.76 -4.23
C GLU A 24 9.66 -14.41 -3.89
N ASN A 25 10.35 -14.31 -2.75
CA ASN A 25 11.09 -13.10 -2.41
C ASN A 25 12.14 -12.78 -3.49
N LEU A 26 12.96 -13.75 -3.86
CA LEU A 26 14.05 -13.53 -4.82
C LEU A 26 13.55 -13.11 -6.21
N VAL A 27 12.45 -13.68 -6.67
CA VAL A 27 11.81 -13.28 -7.94
C VAL A 27 11.28 -11.84 -7.86
N ASN A 28 10.80 -11.42 -6.69
CA ASN A 28 10.21 -10.09 -6.47
C ASN A 28 11.18 -9.05 -5.89
N LEU A 29 12.49 -9.30 -5.95
CA LEU A 29 13.51 -8.40 -5.40
C LEU A 29 13.40 -6.96 -5.93
N TYR A 30 13.04 -6.80 -7.19
CA TYR A 30 12.91 -5.51 -7.85
C TYR A 30 11.45 -5.12 -8.13
N THR A 31 10.48 -5.86 -7.60
CA THR A 31 9.06 -5.54 -7.77
C THR A 31 8.67 -4.41 -6.81
N PRO A 32 8.25 -3.24 -7.31
CA PRO A 32 7.84 -2.13 -6.46
C PRO A 32 6.68 -2.52 -5.54
N GLY A 33 6.72 -2.05 -4.30
CA GLY A 33 5.67 -2.30 -3.30
C GLY A 33 5.58 -3.72 -2.76
N TYR A 34 6.39 -4.67 -3.27
CA TYR A 34 6.39 -6.04 -2.76
C TYR A 34 6.89 -6.11 -1.32
N ARG A 35 6.21 -6.90 -0.50
CA ARG A 35 6.55 -7.15 0.90
C ARG A 35 7.15 -8.54 1.06
N GLU A 36 8.36 -8.58 1.64
CA GLU A 36 9.09 -9.80 1.91
C GLU A 36 8.26 -10.79 2.73
N ASN A 37 8.25 -12.04 2.30
CA ASN A 37 7.75 -13.16 3.08
C ASN A 37 8.79 -13.55 4.14
N GLN A 38 8.44 -13.44 5.40
CA GLN A 38 9.27 -13.89 6.52
C GLN A 38 8.70 -15.17 7.10
N VAL A 39 9.52 -16.21 7.17
CA VAL A 39 9.13 -17.49 7.76
C VAL A 39 9.50 -17.50 9.22
N THR A 40 8.52 -17.75 10.09
CA THR A 40 8.76 -17.98 11.51
C THR A 40 9.09 -19.47 11.76
N PHE A 41 9.80 -19.73 12.82
CA PHE A 41 10.23 -21.07 13.21
C PHE A 41 9.73 -21.39 14.60
N LYS A 42 9.36 -22.66 14.81
CA LYS A 42 9.12 -23.22 16.14
C LYS A 42 10.07 -24.37 16.42
N THR A 43 10.36 -24.61 17.68
CA THR A 43 11.17 -25.75 18.10
C THR A 43 10.29 -26.99 18.16
N TYR A 44 10.72 -28.04 17.49
CA TYR A 44 10.12 -29.37 17.55
C TYR A 44 11.21 -30.42 17.71
N LEU A 45 11.20 -31.16 18.83
CA LEU A 45 12.23 -32.16 19.20
C LEU A 45 13.67 -31.61 19.03
N ASP A 46 13.93 -30.42 19.61
CA ASP A 46 15.21 -29.70 19.55
C ASP A 46 15.65 -29.22 18.15
N ALA A 47 14.79 -29.36 17.13
CA ALA A 47 15.02 -28.80 15.79
C ALA A 47 14.12 -27.57 15.54
N ALA A 48 14.69 -26.54 14.91
CA ALA A 48 13.90 -25.40 14.40
C ALA A 48 13.21 -25.82 13.09
N VAL A 49 11.89 -25.77 13.06
CA VAL A 49 11.10 -26.06 11.85
C VAL A 49 10.31 -24.82 11.42
N PRO A 50 10.17 -24.55 10.12
CA PRO A 50 9.32 -23.48 9.61
C PRO A 50 7.88 -23.65 10.09
N ASP A 51 7.26 -22.57 10.54
CA ASP A 51 5.90 -22.58 11.10
C ASP A 51 4.92 -21.79 10.24
N THR A 52 5.04 -20.47 10.24
CA THR A 52 4.15 -19.57 9.49
C THR A 52 4.93 -18.60 8.63
N VAL A 53 4.28 -18.09 7.60
CA VAL A 53 4.82 -17.01 6.76
C VAL A 53 4.09 -15.72 7.11
N LEU A 54 4.84 -14.71 7.50
CA LEU A 54 4.36 -13.37 7.80
C LEU A 54 4.92 -12.38 6.77
N LYS A 55 4.21 -11.29 6.54
CA LYS A 55 4.72 -10.21 5.70
C LYS A 55 5.62 -9.27 6.51
N ASN A 56 6.80 -8.97 5.96
CA ASN A 56 7.68 -7.96 6.53
C ASN A 56 7.04 -6.57 6.35
N THR A 57 6.72 -5.90 7.45
CA THR A 57 6.12 -4.57 7.43
C THR A 57 7.13 -3.43 7.35
N GLY A 58 8.43 -3.75 7.37
CA GLY A 58 9.51 -2.78 7.20
C GLY A 58 9.40 -2.05 5.86
N GLN A 59 9.88 -0.82 5.81
CA GLN A 59 9.82 0.02 4.62
C GLN A 59 10.89 -0.36 3.59
N GLY A 60 10.52 -0.39 2.30
CA GLY A 60 11.44 -0.49 1.18
C GLY A 60 12.12 0.84 0.86
N LYS A 61 13.16 0.80 0.02
CA LYS A 61 13.87 2.01 -0.42
C LYS A 61 13.04 2.79 -1.44
N ALA A 62 13.09 4.12 -1.36
CA ALA A 62 12.54 4.97 -2.39
C ALA A 62 13.39 4.87 -3.67
N ILE A 63 12.74 4.70 -4.81
CA ILE A 63 13.36 4.70 -6.14
C ILE A 63 12.61 5.69 -7.05
N PRO A 64 13.26 6.25 -8.08
CA PRO A 64 12.55 7.07 -9.07
C PRO A 64 11.41 6.30 -9.72
N GLY A 65 10.24 6.92 -9.77
CA GLY A 65 9.10 6.40 -10.53
C GLY A 65 9.20 6.74 -12.02
N THR A 66 8.26 6.23 -12.80
CA THR A 66 8.18 6.47 -14.25
C THR A 66 7.42 7.75 -14.59
N SER A 67 6.69 8.31 -13.63
CA SER A 67 5.82 9.49 -13.80
C SER A 67 5.77 10.30 -12.50
N THR A 68 5.46 11.59 -12.60
CA THR A 68 5.14 12.45 -11.45
C THR A 68 3.85 12.07 -10.75
N GLU A 69 3.02 11.24 -11.39
CA GLU A 69 1.81 10.65 -10.81
C GLU A 69 2.12 9.54 -9.80
N ASN A 70 3.29 8.91 -9.92
CA ASN A 70 3.70 7.89 -8.97
C ASN A 70 3.94 8.51 -7.60
N VAL A 71 3.59 7.78 -6.55
CA VAL A 71 3.71 8.24 -5.17
C VAL A 71 4.39 7.21 -4.28
N TYR A 72 5.25 7.69 -3.41
CA TYR A 72 5.92 6.92 -2.38
C TYR A 72 5.38 7.36 -1.03
N LEU A 73 5.04 6.41 -0.16
CA LEU A 73 4.63 6.68 1.20
C LEU A 73 5.80 6.45 2.15
N GLU A 74 6.39 7.52 2.66
CA GLU A 74 7.44 7.45 3.68
C GLU A 74 6.81 7.26 5.07
N GLY A 75 7.23 6.24 5.77
CA GLY A 75 6.67 5.84 7.07
C GLY A 75 5.65 4.71 6.95
N ASN A 76 4.95 4.46 8.05
CA ASN A 76 3.98 3.35 8.16
C ASN A 76 2.63 3.72 7.54
N GLY A 77 1.97 2.73 6.95
CA GLY A 77 0.63 2.87 6.39
C GLY A 77 0.52 2.28 4.99
N PHE A 78 -0.63 2.47 4.38
CA PHE A 78 -1.00 1.96 3.07
C PHE A 78 -1.87 2.99 2.36
N PHE A 79 -1.77 3.06 1.04
CA PHE A 79 -2.75 3.75 0.20
C PHE A 79 -4.07 2.98 0.21
N VAL A 80 -5.16 3.70 0.08
CA VAL A 80 -6.51 3.14 0.05
C VAL A 80 -7.00 3.06 -1.38
N LEU A 81 -7.41 1.88 -1.80
CA LEU A 81 -7.98 1.61 -3.10
C LEU A 81 -9.44 1.17 -2.98
N ARG A 82 -10.22 1.42 -4.01
CA ARG A 82 -11.56 0.85 -4.17
C ARG A 82 -11.66 0.20 -5.53
N ASN A 83 -11.96 -1.09 -5.56
CA ASN A 83 -12.17 -1.81 -6.81
C ASN A 83 -13.53 -1.50 -7.43
N GLU A 84 -13.80 -2.02 -8.63
CA GLU A 84 -15.07 -1.80 -9.35
C GLU A 84 -16.29 -2.35 -8.60
N GLU A 85 -16.10 -3.38 -7.76
CA GLU A 85 -17.16 -3.96 -6.92
C GLU A 85 -17.41 -3.14 -5.64
N GLY A 86 -16.68 -2.03 -5.43
CA GLY A 86 -16.80 -1.16 -4.28
C GLY A 86 -16.04 -1.65 -3.04
N ARG A 87 -15.27 -2.74 -3.14
CA ARG A 87 -14.47 -3.27 -2.02
C ARG A 87 -13.22 -2.42 -1.80
N ILE A 88 -12.89 -2.21 -0.53
CA ILE A 88 -11.67 -1.52 -0.13
C ILE A 88 -10.51 -2.49 -0.10
N ALA A 89 -9.38 -2.06 -0.66
CA ALA A 89 -8.10 -2.72 -0.57
C ALA A 89 -7.02 -1.70 -0.16
N TYR A 90 -5.92 -2.19 0.35
CA TYR A 90 -4.79 -1.40 0.82
C TYR A 90 -3.53 -1.80 0.05
N THR A 91 -2.67 -0.84 -0.27
CA THR A 91 -1.43 -1.13 -1.00
C THR A 91 -0.29 -0.20 -0.61
N ARG A 92 0.95 -0.67 -0.81
CA ARG A 92 2.16 0.16 -0.75
C ARG A 92 2.64 0.56 -2.14
N LEU A 93 2.13 -0.12 -3.19
CA LEU A 93 2.46 0.19 -4.56
C LEU A 93 1.77 1.49 -4.97
N GLY A 94 2.55 2.55 -5.12
CA GLY A 94 2.09 3.87 -5.53
C GLY A 94 2.22 4.13 -7.03
N GLU A 95 2.24 3.09 -7.86
CA GLU A 95 2.26 3.21 -9.31
C GLU A 95 0.85 3.53 -9.83
N PHE A 96 0.44 4.77 -9.62
CA PHE A 96 -0.88 5.24 -10.01
C PHE A 96 -0.77 6.16 -11.23
N LYS A 97 -1.89 6.24 -12.00
CA LYS A 97 -2.03 7.11 -13.17
C LYS A 97 -3.45 7.66 -13.27
N PHE A 98 -3.58 8.88 -13.80
CA PHE A 98 -4.88 9.37 -14.25
C PHE A 98 -5.25 8.73 -15.58
N ASP A 99 -6.46 8.18 -15.67
CA ASP A 99 -6.99 7.65 -16.92
C ASP A 99 -7.57 8.76 -17.82
N GLY A 100 -8.08 8.37 -19.00
CA GLY A 100 -8.72 9.29 -19.96
C GLY A 100 -9.96 10.02 -19.43
N GLU A 101 -10.55 9.54 -18.33
CA GLU A 101 -11.68 10.18 -17.63
C GLU A 101 -11.24 11.02 -16.44
N GLY A 102 -9.93 11.14 -16.23
CA GLY A 102 -9.34 11.88 -15.12
C GLY A 102 -9.41 11.18 -13.78
N VAL A 103 -9.70 9.89 -13.75
CA VAL A 103 -9.74 9.11 -12.49
C VAL A 103 -8.34 8.58 -12.17
N TYR A 104 -7.90 8.79 -10.94
CA TYR A 104 -6.61 8.32 -10.45
C TYR A 104 -6.71 6.84 -10.05
N LYS A 105 -6.00 5.98 -10.79
CA LYS A 105 -6.13 4.52 -10.71
C LYS A 105 -4.79 3.82 -10.56
N ALA A 106 -4.84 2.66 -9.92
CA ALA A 106 -3.78 1.65 -9.98
C ALA A 106 -3.82 0.90 -11.32
N ALA A 107 -2.78 0.15 -11.63
CA ALA A 107 -2.64 -0.58 -12.89
C ALA A 107 -3.76 -1.63 -13.13
N ASP A 108 -4.36 -2.15 -12.07
CA ASP A 108 -5.47 -3.11 -12.14
C ASP A 108 -6.85 -2.45 -12.29
N GLY A 109 -6.91 -1.12 -12.43
CA GLY A 109 -8.14 -0.35 -12.53
C GLY A 109 -8.76 0.07 -11.20
N SER A 110 -8.23 -0.39 -10.08
CA SER A 110 -8.69 0.04 -8.75
C SER A 110 -8.47 1.54 -8.55
N LYS A 111 -9.49 2.23 -8.04
CA LYS A 111 -9.50 3.69 -7.90
C LYS A 111 -8.85 4.12 -6.59
N VAL A 112 -7.88 5.01 -6.67
CA VAL A 112 -7.23 5.59 -5.50
C VAL A 112 -8.22 6.47 -4.75
N GLN A 113 -8.29 6.28 -3.43
CA GLN A 113 -9.19 7.01 -2.57
C GLN A 113 -8.50 8.23 -1.95
N GLY A 114 -9.24 9.32 -1.82
CA GLY A 114 -8.79 10.54 -1.19
C GLY A 114 -9.92 11.26 -0.46
N TYR A 115 -9.56 12.35 0.19
CA TYR A 115 -10.50 13.28 0.83
C TYR A 115 -10.63 14.53 -0.02
N ILE A 116 -11.85 15.02 -0.21
CA ILE A 116 -12.09 16.30 -0.85
C ILE A 116 -11.64 17.41 0.11
N LEU A 117 -10.97 18.42 -0.42
CA LEU A 117 -10.54 19.58 0.34
C LEU A 117 -11.32 20.83 -0.06
N ASN A 118 -11.47 21.76 0.90
CA ASN A 118 -11.91 23.12 0.61
C ASN A 118 -10.72 23.99 0.16
N ASP A 119 -10.97 25.24 -0.23
CA ASP A 119 -9.96 26.19 -0.69
C ASP A 119 -8.88 26.51 0.37
N LYS A 120 -9.11 26.16 1.64
CA LYS A 120 -8.15 26.30 2.74
C LYS A 120 -7.32 25.05 2.98
N GLY A 121 -7.59 23.94 2.25
CA GLY A 121 -6.92 22.65 2.41
C GLY A 121 -7.48 21.81 3.56
N GLU A 122 -8.66 22.14 4.09
CA GLU A 122 -9.31 21.37 5.14
C GLU A 122 -10.17 20.26 4.53
N ILE A 123 -10.16 19.08 5.18
CA ILE A 123 -10.93 17.92 4.73
C ILE A 123 -12.42 18.17 4.90
N MET A 124 -13.19 17.88 3.85
CA MET A 124 -14.63 18.03 3.81
C MET A 124 -15.35 16.70 4.05
N SER A 125 -16.39 16.72 4.91
CA SER A 125 -17.37 15.65 5.02
C SER A 125 -18.75 16.22 4.73
N GLY A 126 -19.20 16.07 3.47
CA GLY A 126 -20.37 16.80 2.97
C GLY A 126 -20.13 18.31 2.99
N THR A 127 -20.91 19.05 3.78
CA THR A 127 -20.79 20.52 3.94
C THR A 127 -19.97 20.94 5.16
N LYS A 128 -19.48 19.98 5.97
CA LYS A 128 -18.72 20.25 7.20
C LYS A 128 -17.23 20.01 6.97
N THR A 129 -16.39 20.82 7.62
CA THR A 129 -14.95 20.58 7.71
C THR A 129 -14.65 19.62 8.86
N LEU A 130 -13.70 18.72 8.65
CA LEU A 130 -13.18 17.82 9.69
C LEU A 130 -11.80 18.30 10.12
N SER A 131 -11.61 18.52 11.42
CA SER A 131 -10.27 18.68 11.99
C SER A 131 -9.47 17.36 11.92
N GLY A 132 -8.15 17.43 12.05
CA GLY A 132 -7.33 16.23 12.07
C GLY A 132 -7.74 15.23 13.16
N GLU A 133 -8.07 15.72 14.38
CA GLU A 133 -8.56 14.89 15.49
C GLU A 133 -9.92 14.24 15.17
N ALA A 134 -10.87 15.01 14.64
CA ALA A 134 -12.18 14.48 14.26
C ALA A 134 -12.07 13.44 13.11
N LEU A 135 -11.09 13.59 12.21
CA LEU A 135 -10.78 12.60 11.19
C LEU A 135 -10.26 11.32 11.82
N GLU A 136 -9.27 11.41 12.71
CA GLU A 136 -8.69 10.25 13.40
C GLU A 136 -9.76 9.50 14.21
N GLU A 137 -10.60 10.21 14.95
CA GLU A 137 -11.69 9.63 15.73
C GLU A 137 -12.72 8.93 14.83
N SER A 138 -13.14 9.56 13.74
CA SER A 138 -14.09 8.96 12.79
C SER A 138 -13.53 7.66 12.16
N ILE A 139 -12.26 7.65 11.78
CA ILE A 139 -11.61 6.44 11.23
C ILE A 139 -11.55 5.35 12.30
N ALA A 140 -11.18 5.69 13.54
CA ALA A 140 -11.08 4.73 14.64
C ALA A 140 -12.42 4.08 14.99
N GLN A 141 -13.53 4.81 14.88
CA GLN A 141 -14.88 4.30 15.17
C GLN A 141 -15.45 3.43 14.07
N GLY A 142 -15.19 3.71 12.80
CA GLY A 142 -15.84 3.05 11.66
C GLY A 142 -14.90 2.52 10.57
N GLY A 143 -13.61 2.66 10.73
CA GLY A 143 -12.63 2.26 9.73
C GLY A 143 -12.61 3.17 8.50
N ALA A 144 -12.01 2.71 7.39
CA ALA A 144 -11.87 3.48 6.15
C ALA A 144 -13.20 3.92 5.51
N LEU A 145 -14.32 3.29 5.90
CA LEU A 145 -15.67 3.63 5.40
C LEU A 145 -16.37 4.71 6.22
N ALA A 146 -15.90 5.02 7.43
CA ALA A 146 -16.56 5.99 8.31
C ALA A 146 -16.29 7.44 7.90
N VAL A 147 -15.16 7.69 7.25
CA VAL A 147 -14.87 8.98 6.63
C VAL A 147 -15.15 8.83 5.15
N PRO A 148 -15.95 9.71 4.55
CA PRO A 148 -16.27 9.60 3.13
C PRO A 148 -15.01 9.86 2.29
N THR A 149 -14.22 8.80 2.06
CA THR A 149 -13.23 8.83 0.99
C THR A 149 -13.96 8.78 -0.33
N THR A 150 -13.47 9.53 -1.28
CA THR A 150 -13.99 9.57 -2.64
C THR A 150 -12.91 9.15 -3.64
N GLU A 151 -13.33 8.76 -4.82
CA GLU A 151 -12.42 8.61 -5.95
C GLU A 151 -11.75 9.95 -6.24
N ILE A 152 -10.44 9.95 -6.39
CA ILE A 152 -9.70 11.13 -6.84
C ILE A 152 -9.96 11.27 -8.33
N LYS A 153 -10.68 12.32 -8.71
CA LYS A 153 -11.03 12.57 -10.09
C LYS A 153 -10.73 14.03 -10.47
N MET A 154 -9.86 14.19 -11.44
CA MET A 154 -9.60 15.48 -12.05
C MET A 154 -10.67 15.77 -13.11
N TRP A 155 -11.16 17.00 -13.12
CA TRP A 155 -12.22 17.40 -14.03
C TRP A 155 -11.69 17.53 -15.46
N ILE A 156 -12.42 16.96 -16.42
CA ILE A 156 -12.18 17.15 -17.85
C ILE A 156 -13.21 18.15 -18.35
N ASP A 157 -12.74 19.20 -19.01
CA ASP A 157 -13.60 20.19 -19.64
C ASP A 157 -14.37 19.54 -20.80
N PRO A 158 -15.72 19.49 -20.72
CA PRO A 158 -16.51 18.82 -21.76
C PRO A 158 -16.47 19.54 -23.11
N ASP A 159 -16.16 20.85 -23.14
CA ASP A 159 -16.20 21.64 -24.37
C ASP A 159 -14.94 21.48 -25.21
N ASN A 160 -13.79 21.28 -24.59
CA ASN A 160 -12.51 21.20 -25.29
C ASN A 160 -11.69 19.94 -24.98
N GLY A 161 -12.21 19.04 -24.14
CA GLY A 161 -11.55 17.78 -23.74
C GLY A 161 -10.26 17.97 -22.93
N LYS A 162 -9.99 19.20 -22.43
CA LYS A 162 -8.79 19.44 -21.63
C LYS A 162 -8.92 18.77 -20.27
N PHE A 163 -7.94 17.99 -19.95
CA PHE A 163 -7.70 17.48 -18.61
C PHE A 163 -7.45 18.65 -17.65
N LEU A 164 -7.96 18.55 -16.44
CA LEU A 164 -7.89 19.55 -15.38
C LEU A 164 -8.90 20.71 -15.44
N GLY A 165 -9.75 20.79 -16.45
CA GLY A 165 -10.77 21.84 -16.57
C GLY A 165 -10.16 23.25 -16.54
N LYS A 166 -10.40 24.01 -15.48
CA LYS A 166 -9.87 25.37 -15.28
C LYS A 166 -8.39 25.43 -14.90
N TYR A 167 -7.78 24.28 -14.56
CA TYR A 167 -6.37 24.21 -14.18
C TYR A 167 -5.51 23.85 -15.40
N ASP A 168 -4.33 24.45 -15.49
CA ASP A 168 -3.35 24.17 -16.56
C ASP A 168 -2.40 23.04 -16.17
N GLU A 169 -2.14 22.91 -14.88
CA GLU A 169 -1.21 21.93 -14.31
C GLU A 169 -1.73 21.44 -12.96
N TRP A 170 -1.17 20.34 -12.49
CA TRP A 170 -1.38 19.83 -11.14
C TRP A 170 -0.06 19.34 -10.53
N GLU A 171 -0.01 19.25 -9.22
CA GLU A 171 1.14 18.69 -8.50
C GLU A 171 0.68 17.96 -7.23
N ILE A 172 1.44 16.96 -6.82
CA ILE A 172 1.28 16.29 -5.52
C ILE A 172 2.42 16.77 -4.62
N LYS A 173 2.08 17.31 -3.44
CA LYS A 173 3.08 17.74 -2.44
C LYS A 173 3.28 16.70 -1.34
N GLY A 174 4.31 16.88 -0.51
CA GLY A 174 4.73 15.94 0.52
C GLY A 174 3.69 15.64 1.63
N ASP A 175 2.65 16.44 1.73
CA ASP A 175 1.49 16.20 2.60
C ASP A 175 0.42 15.28 1.97
N GLY A 176 0.66 14.83 0.72
CA GLY A 176 -0.26 14.01 -0.06
C GLY A 176 -1.43 14.80 -0.65
N ILE A 177 -1.34 16.12 -0.67
CA ILE A 177 -2.36 16.98 -1.26
C ILE A 177 -2.07 17.16 -2.76
N ILE A 178 -3.12 16.95 -3.56
CA ILE A 178 -3.13 17.24 -4.99
C ILE A 178 -3.63 18.66 -5.17
N TYR A 179 -2.78 19.50 -5.76
CA TYR A 179 -3.06 20.90 -6.04
C TYR A 179 -3.29 21.12 -7.55
N GLY A 180 -4.33 21.87 -7.89
CA GLY A 180 -4.50 22.43 -9.23
C GLY A 180 -3.81 23.78 -9.35
N LYS A 181 -3.18 24.06 -10.50
CA LYS A 181 -2.48 25.32 -10.83
C LYS A 181 -3.13 26.00 -12.04
N ILE A 182 -3.27 27.31 -12.00
CA ILE A 182 -3.78 28.12 -13.10
C ILE A 182 -2.61 28.96 -13.66
N LYS A 183 -2.29 28.80 -14.96
CA LYS A 183 -1.30 29.62 -15.66
C LYS A 183 -1.86 31.02 -15.96
N GLY A 184 -1.04 32.06 -15.73
CA GLY A 184 -1.33 33.42 -16.21
C GLY A 184 -1.84 34.43 -15.19
N GLY A 185 -1.97 34.05 -13.92
CA GLY A 185 -2.18 34.93 -12.78
C GLY A 185 -1.08 34.78 -11.74
N LYS A 186 -1.16 35.49 -10.62
CA LYS A 186 -0.40 35.09 -9.42
C LYS A 186 -0.55 33.59 -9.25
N GLU A 187 0.54 32.84 -9.14
CA GLU A 187 0.52 31.37 -8.95
C GLU A 187 -0.47 30.99 -7.85
N SER A 188 -1.70 30.71 -8.26
CA SER A 188 -2.75 30.28 -7.34
C SER A 188 -2.82 28.77 -7.42
N THR A 189 -2.27 28.11 -6.40
CA THR A 189 -2.46 26.67 -6.20
C THR A 189 -3.71 26.44 -5.37
N THR A 190 -4.65 25.65 -5.87
CA THR A 190 -5.88 25.31 -5.15
C THR A 190 -5.75 23.86 -4.68
N PRO A 191 -5.88 23.56 -3.38
CA PRO A 191 -5.94 22.19 -2.89
C PRO A 191 -7.24 21.54 -3.36
N LEU A 192 -7.15 20.31 -3.89
CA LEU A 192 -8.28 19.59 -4.46
C LEU A 192 -8.61 18.33 -3.66
N TYR A 193 -7.62 17.47 -3.48
CA TYR A 193 -7.75 16.20 -2.78
C TYR A 193 -6.54 15.97 -1.88
N LYS A 194 -6.77 15.25 -0.79
CA LYS A 194 -5.72 14.62 0.00
C LYS A 194 -5.79 13.12 -0.20
N ILE A 195 -4.70 12.49 -0.65
CA ILE A 195 -4.62 11.04 -0.81
C ILE A 195 -4.84 10.38 0.54
N ALA A 196 -5.77 9.42 0.60
CA ALA A 196 -6.08 8.70 1.83
C ALA A 196 -5.01 7.65 2.12
N THR A 197 -4.50 7.66 3.35
CA THR A 197 -3.61 6.63 3.86
C THR A 197 -4.16 6.06 5.16
N MET A 198 -4.02 4.75 5.35
CA MET A 198 -4.45 4.04 6.54
C MET A 198 -3.32 3.20 7.10
N ASN A 199 -3.34 2.99 8.40
CA ASN A 199 -2.44 2.08 9.09
C ASN A 199 -3.28 1.05 9.89
N PHE A 200 -2.62 0.02 10.39
CA PHE A 200 -3.26 -1.06 11.15
C PHE A 200 -2.48 -1.32 12.43
N HIS A 201 -3.18 -1.82 13.45
CA HIS A 201 -2.51 -2.21 14.70
C HIS A 201 -1.57 -3.41 14.46
N ASN A 202 -2.03 -4.39 13.67
CA ASN A 202 -1.25 -5.56 13.28
C ASN A 202 -1.17 -5.69 11.74
N PRO A 203 -0.38 -4.87 11.04
CA PRO A 203 -0.34 -4.88 9.59
C PRO A 203 0.18 -6.19 8.99
N GLN A 204 0.89 -7.01 9.77
CA GLN A 204 1.37 -8.35 9.38
C GLN A 204 0.23 -9.36 9.20
N GLN A 205 -0.93 -9.09 9.77
CA GLN A 205 -2.13 -9.94 9.72
C GLN A 205 -3.12 -9.50 8.63
N LEU A 206 -2.74 -8.55 7.79
CA LEU A 206 -3.51 -8.24 6.60
C LEU A 206 -3.50 -9.43 5.64
N TYR A 207 -4.64 -9.70 5.00
CA TYR A 207 -4.74 -10.78 4.02
C TYR A 207 -4.44 -10.24 2.62
N GLU A 208 -3.46 -10.83 1.95
CA GLU A 208 -3.12 -10.48 0.56
C GLU A 208 -4.11 -11.14 -0.39
N ILE A 209 -4.77 -10.32 -1.20
CA ILE A 209 -5.75 -10.78 -2.18
C ILE A 209 -5.16 -10.88 -3.58
N LYS A 210 -4.21 -9.99 -3.93
CA LYS A 210 -3.60 -9.89 -5.26
C LYS A 210 -2.41 -8.94 -5.23
N ASP A 211 -1.31 -9.31 -5.82
CA ASP A 211 -0.17 -8.47 -6.26
C ASP A 211 0.12 -7.22 -5.39
N GLY A 212 0.35 -7.41 -4.09
CA GLY A 212 0.61 -6.32 -3.16
C GLY A 212 -0.62 -5.49 -2.78
N GLN A 213 -1.81 -6.06 -2.94
CA GLN A 213 -3.05 -5.52 -2.37
C GLN A 213 -3.54 -6.39 -1.22
N TRP A 214 -3.91 -5.75 -0.14
CA TRP A 214 -4.34 -6.39 1.10
C TRP A 214 -5.72 -5.92 1.54
N ILE A 215 -6.40 -6.78 2.28
CA ILE A 215 -7.64 -6.44 2.97
C ILE A 215 -7.48 -6.64 4.48
N GLU A 216 -8.30 -5.93 5.24
CA GLU A 216 -8.35 -6.10 6.68
C GLU A 216 -8.85 -7.48 7.09
N THR A 217 -8.36 -7.95 8.23
CA THR A 217 -8.82 -9.16 8.92
C THR A 217 -9.22 -8.81 10.35
N ALA A 218 -9.81 -9.75 11.05
CA ALA A 218 -10.09 -9.58 12.49
C ALA A 218 -8.80 -9.35 13.30
N GLU A 219 -7.72 -10.03 12.90
CA GLU A 219 -6.41 -10.00 13.58
C GLU A 219 -5.61 -8.73 13.23
N SER A 220 -5.75 -8.18 12.03
CA SER A 220 -5.10 -6.90 11.67
C SER A 220 -5.69 -5.72 12.44
N GLY A 221 -6.91 -5.89 12.92
CA GLY A 221 -7.70 -4.84 13.51
C GLY A 221 -8.26 -3.87 12.45
N LYS A 222 -9.06 -2.90 12.92
CA LYS A 222 -9.61 -1.83 12.05
C LYS A 222 -8.51 -0.86 11.62
N PRO A 223 -8.65 -0.25 10.42
CA PRO A 223 -7.73 0.78 9.98
C PRO A 223 -7.80 2.01 10.89
N VAL A 224 -6.64 2.64 11.05
CA VAL A 224 -6.47 3.94 11.69
C VAL A 224 -5.84 4.91 10.70
N ALA A 225 -5.94 6.22 10.94
CA ALA A 225 -5.37 7.22 10.04
C ALA A 225 -3.86 7.00 9.84
N GLY A 226 -3.42 6.98 8.59
CA GLY A 226 -1.99 6.92 8.25
C GLY A 226 -1.31 8.26 8.53
N LYS A 227 -0.08 8.21 9.04
CA LYS A 227 0.74 9.40 9.38
C LYS A 227 2.00 9.52 8.52
N GLY A 228 2.08 8.74 7.44
CA GLY A 228 3.22 8.78 6.52
C GLY A 228 3.21 10.03 5.64
N GLU A 229 4.40 10.46 5.22
CA GLU A 229 4.60 11.54 4.25
C GLU A 229 4.55 10.97 2.83
N ILE A 230 3.85 11.64 1.92
CA ILE A 230 3.73 11.21 0.52
C ILE A 230 4.68 12.04 -0.34
N ARG A 231 5.48 11.37 -1.16
CA ARG A 231 6.39 11.99 -2.13
C ARG A 231 6.02 11.59 -3.54
N SER A 232 5.80 12.55 -4.43
CA SER A 232 5.50 12.29 -5.84
C SER A 232 6.77 11.99 -6.65
N GLY A 233 6.59 11.29 -7.77
CA GLY A 233 7.66 10.91 -8.68
C GLY A 233 8.56 9.78 -8.16
N LEU A 234 8.20 9.15 -7.05
CA LEU A 234 8.93 8.06 -6.44
C LEU A 234 8.03 6.82 -6.27
N LEU A 235 8.65 5.67 -6.19
CA LEU A 235 8.02 4.38 -5.84
C LEU A 235 8.78 3.72 -4.70
N GLU A 236 8.12 2.84 -3.99
CA GLU A 236 8.75 1.97 -3.00
C GLU A 236 9.27 0.70 -3.66
N LEU A 237 10.56 0.43 -3.56
CA LEU A 237 11.13 -0.86 -3.94
C LEU A 237 10.72 -1.91 -2.91
N SER A 238 10.80 -3.20 -3.28
CA SER A 238 10.62 -4.30 -2.32
C SER A 238 11.53 -4.11 -1.10
N ASN A 239 11.07 -4.56 0.06
CA ASN A 239 11.85 -4.50 1.31
C ASN A 239 12.66 -5.78 1.58
N ILE A 240 12.94 -6.56 0.53
CA ILE A 240 13.67 -7.83 0.61
C ILE A 240 15.14 -7.58 0.93
N ASP A 241 15.65 -8.25 1.96
CA ASP A 241 17.09 -8.40 2.17
C ASP A 241 17.63 -9.56 1.34
N PHE A 242 18.24 -9.23 0.19
CA PHE A 242 18.82 -10.22 -0.73
C PHE A 242 19.83 -11.15 -0.05
N LYS A 243 20.72 -10.59 0.78
CA LYS A 243 21.76 -11.38 1.43
C LYS A 243 21.18 -12.37 2.43
N ALA A 244 20.21 -11.91 3.25
CA ALA A 244 19.51 -12.77 4.19
C ALA A 244 18.76 -13.89 3.47
N ASN A 245 18.04 -13.58 2.39
CA ASN A 245 17.30 -14.58 1.61
C ASN A 245 18.22 -15.63 0.93
N ILE A 246 19.37 -15.23 0.37
CA ILE A 246 20.34 -16.20 -0.17
C ILE A 246 20.91 -17.11 0.92
N THR A 247 21.18 -16.60 2.09
CA THR A 247 21.65 -17.40 3.22
C THR A 247 20.56 -18.40 3.66
N ALA A 248 19.34 -17.93 3.86
CA ALA A 248 18.18 -18.76 4.20
C ALA A 248 17.91 -19.85 3.15
N TYR A 249 18.06 -19.53 1.87
CA TYR A 249 17.93 -20.52 0.79
C TYR A 249 18.96 -21.66 0.91
N LYS A 250 20.22 -21.33 1.19
CA LYS A 250 21.28 -22.33 1.39
C LYS A 250 20.99 -23.22 2.59
N GLU A 251 20.53 -22.64 3.69
CA GLU A 251 20.15 -23.37 4.92
C GLU A 251 18.98 -24.31 4.66
N ALA A 252 17.91 -23.83 4.01
CA ALA A 252 16.76 -24.65 3.65
C ALA A 252 17.17 -25.82 2.74
N LYS A 253 18.04 -25.59 1.76
CA LYS A 253 18.56 -26.63 0.88
C LYS A 253 19.37 -27.69 1.64
N MET A 254 20.15 -27.32 2.66
CA MET A 254 20.89 -28.27 3.49
C MET A 254 19.97 -29.16 4.34
N GLN A 255 18.79 -28.68 4.73
CA GLN A 255 17.81 -29.46 5.47
C GLN A 255 17.05 -30.50 4.61
N LEU A 256 17.07 -30.34 3.29
CA LEU A 256 16.40 -31.27 2.36
C LEU A 256 17.31 -32.41 1.88
N ASN A 257 18.63 -32.30 2.06
CA ASN A 257 19.63 -33.31 1.71
C ASN A 257 19.94 -34.21 2.91
#